data_a286416dd50ae2e9f31137c3f64b40c6
#
_entry.id   a286416dd50ae2e9f31137c3f64b40c6
#
_cell.length_a   1.000
_cell.length_b   1.000
_cell.length_c   1.000
_cell.angle_alpha   90.00
_cell.angle_beta   90.00
_cell.angle_gamma   90.00
#
_symmetry.space_group_name_H-M   'P 1'
#
loop_
_entity.id
_entity.type
_entity.pdbx_description
1 polymer ?
#
loop_
_entity_poly.entity_id
_entity_poly.type
_entity_poly.pdbx_seq_one_letter_code
_entity_poly.pdbx_strand_id
1 'polypeptide(L)'
;IPINEDNQCVWGCVDIDSYAGFDHKKLIDKIKQFKLPLAVCRSKSGGAHVFLFSADPVAAERMRDKLTEIKTLLGYGGSEVFPKQIQLKSADDTGNFLNLPYFGGDDTTRYAFKQDGTAATLEEFYTIYSEIKQTDITKIKIERPQSEYSDAPPCIELMAMNKIPEGGRNNSMFHFGVYAKKKWPAEWKSRLTMFNIAASTSPLSESEVDIIKRQHEKKEWGYKCNDTPMCNLCDKKLCRERKFGIGEEIVFPALTDLQKIKLEKPYYYLNVDGERLHLENVKFLKQQSLFQEACMEQLDFKPPTVKPKDWDMIINPLMKNHEPID
;
A
#
# COMPACT_ATOMS: atom_id res chain seq x y z
N ILE A 1 1.85 -11.26 19.20
CA ILE A 1 3.30 -11.46 19.25
C ILE A 1 3.82 -10.58 20.36
N PRO A 2 4.45 -11.12 21.36
CA PRO A 2 5.08 -10.31 22.38
C PRO A 2 6.23 -9.51 21.75
N ILE A 3 6.16 -8.23 21.93
CA ILE A 3 7.24 -7.31 21.70
C ILE A 3 7.92 -7.17 23.05
N ASN A 4 9.25 -7.22 23.11
CA ASN A 4 9.98 -7.02 24.37
C ASN A 4 9.89 -5.54 24.84
N GLU A 5 10.43 -5.26 26.03
CA GLU A 5 10.42 -3.92 26.64
C GLU A 5 11.09 -2.85 25.75
N ASP A 6 12.02 -3.25 24.89
CA ASP A 6 12.70 -2.38 23.92
C ASP A 6 11.93 -2.22 22.61
N ASN A 7 10.68 -2.66 22.54
CA ASN A 7 9.86 -2.70 21.35
C ASN A 7 10.48 -3.49 20.18
N GLN A 8 11.14 -4.61 20.50
CA GLN A 8 11.81 -5.50 19.56
C GLN A 8 11.13 -6.87 19.53
N CYS A 9 11.33 -7.60 18.44
CA CYS A 9 10.87 -8.98 18.26
C CYS A 9 11.91 -9.79 17.47
N VAL A 10 11.89 -11.12 17.63
CA VAL A 10 12.75 -12.07 16.90
C VAL A 10 12.02 -12.79 15.77
N TRP A 11 10.74 -12.54 15.60
CA TRP A 11 9.92 -13.06 14.51
C TRP A 11 8.71 -12.19 14.24
N GLY A 12 8.20 -12.30 13.03
CA GLY A 12 6.94 -11.73 12.64
C GLY A 12 6.18 -12.67 11.71
N CYS A 13 4.92 -12.35 11.43
CA CYS A 13 4.04 -13.21 10.67
C CYS A 13 3.08 -12.41 9.80
N VAL A 14 2.84 -12.89 8.58
CA VAL A 14 1.68 -12.51 7.77
C VAL A 14 0.60 -13.55 8.00
N ASP A 15 -0.56 -13.12 8.46
CA ASP A 15 -1.73 -13.97 8.70
C ASP A 15 -2.67 -13.89 7.50
N ILE A 16 -2.72 -14.96 6.72
CA ILE A 16 -3.53 -15.08 5.51
C ILE A 16 -4.77 -15.90 5.83
N ASP A 17 -5.88 -15.21 6.09
CA ASP A 17 -7.16 -15.84 6.27
C ASP A 17 -7.74 -16.34 4.94
N SER A 18 -8.21 -17.58 4.92
CA SER A 18 -8.96 -18.16 3.82
C SER A 18 -9.98 -19.16 4.34
N TYR A 19 -11.24 -18.98 3.95
CA TYR A 19 -12.35 -19.84 4.37
C TYR A 19 -12.82 -20.81 3.28
N ALA A 20 -12.28 -20.72 2.07
CA ALA A 20 -12.76 -21.45 0.88
C ALA A 20 -11.69 -22.33 0.22
N GLY A 21 -10.83 -22.95 1.03
CA GLY A 21 -9.68 -23.72 0.51
C GLY A 21 -8.51 -22.83 0.12
N PHE A 22 -7.32 -23.12 0.63
CA PHE A 22 -6.12 -22.33 0.40
C PHE A 22 -5.04 -23.22 -0.25
N ASP A 23 -4.47 -22.74 -1.35
CA ASP A 23 -3.40 -23.43 -2.06
C ASP A 23 -2.04 -23.05 -1.47
N HIS A 24 -1.64 -23.79 -0.42
CA HIS A 24 -0.36 -23.62 0.25
C HIS A 24 0.82 -23.85 -0.69
N LYS A 25 0.70 -24.83 -1.62
CA LYS A 25 1.76 -25.15 -2.57
C LYS A 25 2.05 -23.97 -3.50
N LYS A 26 1.01 -23.30 -3.99
CA LYS A 26 1.15 -22.10 -4.82
C LYS A 26 1.85 -20.97 -4.06
N LEU A 27 1.55 -20.78 -2.77
CA LEU A 27 2.23 -19.79 -1.93
C LEU A 27 3.70 -20.13 -1.75
N ILE A 28 4.02 -21.40 -1.45
CA ILE A 28 5.39 -21.91 -1.29
C ILE A 28 6.19 -21.70 -2.58
N ASP A 29 5.61 -22.00 -3.74
CA ASP A 29 6.28 -21.83 -5.04
C ASP A 29 6.59 -20.35 -5.33
N LYS A 30 5.71 -19.43 -4.93
CA LYS A 30 6.00 -17.99 -5.01
C LYS A 30 7.12 -17.57 -4.07
N ILE A 31 7.13 -18.05 -2.83
CA ILE A 31 8.19 -17.78 -1.87
C ILE A 31 9.54 -18.23 -2.41
N LYS A 32 9.60 -19.42 -3.04
CA LYS A 32 10.80 -19.91 -3.72
C LYS A 32 11.20 -19.06 -4.91
N GLN A 33 10.23 -18.69 -5.76
CA GLN A 33 10.46 -17.85 -6.94
C GLN A 33 11.15 -16.54 -6.57
N PHE A 34 10.74 -15.93 -5.46
CA PHE A 34 11.32 -14.68 -4.95
C PHE A 34 12.49 -14.91 -3.98
N LYS A 35 12.92 -16.14 -3.77
CA LYS A 35 14.01 -16.52 -2.85
C LYS A 35 13.84 -15.93 -1.45
N LEU A 36 12.61 -15.89 -0.95
CA LEU A 36 12.31 -15.31 0.35
C LEU A 36 12.57 -16.31 1.48
N PRO A 37 13.24 -15.91 2.58
CA PRO A 37 13.55 -16.78 3.72
C PRO A 37 12.34 -16.87 4.67
N LEU A 38 11.28 -17.55 4.25
CA LEU A 38 10.01 -17.62 4.97
C LEU A 38 9.58 -19.06 5.22
N ALA A 39 8.97 -19.30 6.38
CA ALA A 39 8.26 -20.54 6.68
C ALA A 39 6.76 -20.37 6.50
N VAL A 40 6.11 -21.32 5.85
CA VAL A 40 4.67 -21.36 5.69
C VAL A 40 4.10 -22.41 6.64
N CYS A 41 3.19 -22.00 7.53
CA CYS A 41 2.45 -22.90 8.40
C CYS A 41 0.95 -22.81 8.09
N ARG A 42 0.25 -23.93 8.24
CA ARG A 42 -1.21 -23.95 8.14
C ARG A 42 -1.82 -23.21 9.33
N SER A 43 -2.73 -22.28 9.09
CA SER A 43 -3.50 -21.61 10.17
C SER A 43 -4.65 -22.50 10.66
N LYS A 44 -5.26 -22.14 11.81
CA LYS A 44 -6.40 -22.87 12.36
C LYS A 44 -7.58 -22.92 11.40
N SER A 45 -7.84 -21.86 10.67
CA SER A 45 -8.95 -21.74 9.69
C SER A 45 -8.66 -22.42 8.35
N GLY A 46 -7.44 -22.95 8.15
CA GLY A 46 -7.02 -23.55 6.87
C GLY A 46 -6.31 -22.60 5.93
N GLY A 47 -6.18 -21.32 6.27
CA GLY A 47 -5.31 -20.36 5.60
C GLY A 47 -3.84 -20.58 5.94
N ALA A 48 -3.02 -19.55 5.89
CA ALA A 48 -1.58 -19.65 6.11
C ALA A 48 -1.05 -18.58 7.07
N HIS A 49 -0.15 -18.98 7.96
CA HIS A 49 0.75 -18.12 8.69
C HIS A 49 2.12 -18.15 8.00
N VAL A 50 2.62 -17.01 7.55
CA VAL A 50 3.91 -16.90 6.87
C VAL A 50 4.88 -16.19 7.81
N PHE A 51 5.83 -16.95 8.35
CA PHE A 51 6.78 -16.47 9.34
C PHE A 51 8.09 -15.98 8.73
N LEU A 52 8.56 -14.85 9.25
CA LEU A 52 9.92 -14.34 9.07
C LEU A 52 10.62 -14.36 10.43
N PHE A 53 11.82 -14.94 10.47
CA PHE A 53 12.62 -15.07 11.69
C PHE A 53 13.87 -14.22 11.63
N SER A 54 14.22 -13.62 12.77
CA SER A 54 15.50 -12.94 12.98
C SER A 54 16.32 -13.68 14.04
N ALA A 55 17.64 -13.76 13.84
CA ALA A 55 18.54 -14.38 14.82
C ALA A 55 18.67 -13.48 16.06
N ASP A 56 18.68 -12.17 15.85
CA ASP A 56 18.77 -11.15 16.89
C ASP A 56 17.47 -10.33 16.98
N PRO A 57 17.16 -9.74 18.12
CA PRO A 57 16.01 -8.85 18.26
C PRO A 57 16.09 -7.66 17.31
N VAL A 58 15.00 -7.37 16.59
CA VAL A 58 14.88 -6.24 15.67
C VAL A 58 13.69 -5.37 16.06
N ALA A 59 13.75 -4.08 15.78
CA ALA A 59 12.63 -3.18 16.05
C ALA A 59 11.35 -3.71 15.40
N ALA A 60 10.25 -3.75 16.15
CA ALA A 60 8.96 -4.24 15.71
C ALA A 60 8.45 -3.52 14.44
N GLU A 61 8.76 -2.22 14.33
CA GLU A 61 8.46 -1.42 13.13
C GLU A 61 9.16 -1.98 11.90
N ARG A 62 10.47 -2.28 11.98
CA ARG A 62 11.23 -2.84 10.86
C ARG A 62 10.72 -4.21 10.42
N MET A 63 10.38 -5.06 11.39
CA MET A 63 9.79 -6.38 11.11
C MET A 63 8.45 -6.21 10.37
N ARG A 64 7.59 -5.32 10.86
CA ARG A 64 6.29 -5.05 10.26
C ARG A 64 6.40 -4.47 8.85
N ASP A 65 7.34 -3.54 8.63
CA ASP A 65 7.55 -2.92 7.33
C ASP A 65 8.05 -3.95 6.31
N LYS A 66 9.02 -4.79 6.69
CA LYS A 66 9.53 -5.87 5.82
C LYS A 66 8.43 -6.88 5.47
N LEU A 67 7.62 -7.29 6.43
CA LEU A 67 6.50 -8.20 6.17
C LEU A 67 5.40 -7.55 5.34
N THR A 68 5.19 -6.24 5.47
CA THR A 68 4.24 -5.50 4.63
C THR A 68 4.70 -5.44 3.17
N GLU A 69 5.98 -5.25 2.93
CA GLU A 69 6.59 -5.35 1.61
C GLU A 69 6.42 -6.76 1.01
N ILE A 70 6.75 -7.79 1.80
CA ILE A 70 6.67 -9.20 1.41
C ILE A 70 5.22 -9.63 1.09
N LYS A 71 4.26 -9.34 1.97
CA LYS A 71 2.86 -9.74 1.75
C LYS A 71 2.28 -9.14 0.47
N THR A 72 2.66 -7.90 0.16
CA THR A 72 2.24 -7.21 -1.06
C THR A 72 2.81 -7.89 -2.29
N LEU A 73 4.11 -8.22 -2.27
CA LEU A 73 4.78 -8.96 -3.34
C LEU A 73 4.12 -10.32 -3.59
N LEU A 74 3.77 -11.03 -2.53
CA LEU A 74 3.11 -12.34 -2.61
C LEU A 74 1.64 -12.25 -3.06
N GLY A 75 1.05 -11.04 -3.13
CA GLY A 75 -0.32 -10.81 -3.55
C GLY A 75 -1.35 -10.84 -2.42
N TYR A 76 -0.90 -10.72 -1.18
CA TYR A 76 -1.73 -10.77 0.04
C TYR A 76 -1.74 -9.44 0.80
N GLY A 77 -1.69 -8.30 0.09
CA GLY A 77 -1.61 -6.96 0.68
C GLY A 77 -2.71 -6.63 1.70
N GLY A 78 -3.88 -7.26 1.60
CA GLY A 78 -4.98 -7.13 2.57
C GLY A 78 -4.81 -7.92 3.86
N SER A 79 -3.84 -8.85 3.94
CA SER A 79 -3.63 -9.72 5.11
C SER A 79 -3.08 -8.96 6.32
N GLU A 80 -3.35 -9.47 7.51
CA GLU A 80 -2.81 -8.91 8.74
C GLU A 80 -1.30 -9.20 8.88
N VAL A 81 -0.59 -8.29 9.55
CA VAL A 81 0.84 -8.45 9.86
C VAL A 81 1.04 -8.38 11.37
N PHE A 82 1.82 -9.31 11.88
CA PHE A 82 2.27 -9.32 13.27
C PHE A 82 3.78 -9.09 13.35
N PRO A 83 4.25 -8.25 14.28
CA PRO A 83 3.49 -7.54 15.32
C PRO A 83 2.54 -6.48 14.71
N LYS A 84 1.31 -6.36 15.26
CA LYS A 84 0.36 -5.29 14.90
C LYS A 84 0.81 -3.96 15.50
N GLN A 85 1.35 -3.99 16.70
CA GLN A 85 1.89 -2.83 17.42
C GLN A 85 3.40 -2.72 17.16
N ILE A 86 3.88 -1.49 17.12
CA ILE A 86 5.32 -1.19 17.06
C ILE A 86 5.87 -0.76 18.42
N GLN A 87 4.97 -0.45 19.36
CA GLN A 87 5.28 -0.06 20.73
C GLN A 87 4.28 -0.68 21.70
N LEU A 88 4.74 -1.07 22.87
CA LEU A 88 3.88 -1.43 24.00
C LEU A 88 3.27 -0.16 24.60
N LYS A 89 2.01 -0.23 25.01
CA LYS A 89 1.31 0.92 25.61
C LYS A 89 1.65 1.10 27.09
N SER A 90 2.03 0.01 27.77
CA SER A 90 2.45 -0.03 29.17
C SER A 90 3.34 -1.25 29.40
N ALA A 91 3.98 -1.33 30.56
CA ALA A 91 4.80 -2.49 30.94
C ALA A 91 3.99 -3.81 31.01
N ASP A 92 2.70 -3.74 31.25
CA ASP A 92 1.79 -4.92 31.34
C ASP A 92 1.18 -5.28 29.98
N ASP A 93 1.44 -4.50 28.91
CA ASP A 93 0.90 -4.77 27.58
C ASP A 93 1.67 -5.94 26.93
N THR A 94 0.97 -7.00 26.60
CA THR A 94 1.54 -8.18 25.91
C THR A 94 1.38 -8.13 24.39
N GLY A 95 0.76 -7.07 23.87
CA GLY A 95 0.46 -6.93 22.45
C GLY A 95 -0.62 -7.91 21.96
N ASN A 96 -0.71 -8.04 20.64
CA ASN A 96 -1.65 -8.97 20.01
C ASN A 96 -1.08 -10.39 19.98
N PHE A 97 -1.93 -11.38 20.22
CA PHE A 97 -1.53 -12.79 20.12
C PHE A 97 -1.76 -13.36 18.72
N LEU A 98 -0.97 -14.39 18.39
CA LEU A 98 -1.13 -15.23 17.22
C LEU A 98 -1.12 -16.70 17.68
N ASN A 99 -1.97 -17.53 17.09
CA ASN A 99 -1.92 -18.97 17.32
C ASN A 99 -0.65 -19.57 16.73
N LEU A 100 0.25 -20.06 17.57
CA LEU A 100 1.50 -20.67 17.14
C LEU A 100 1.26 -22.04 16.47
N PRO A 101 2.13 -22.43 15.53
CA PRO A 101 2.17 -23.79 15.01
C PRO A 101 2.61 -24.78 16.10
N TYR A 102 2.33 -26.05 15.89
CA TYR A 102 2.73 -27.16 16.79
C TYR A 102 2.29 -27.04 18.24
N PHE A 103 1.20 -26.32 18.51
CA PHE A 103 0.60 -26.35 19.83
C PHE A 103 -0.02 -27.75 20.04
N GLY A 104 0.63 -28.55 20.93
CA GLY A 104 0.33 -29.96 21.12
C GLY A 104 1.29 -30.91 20.39
N GLY A 105 2.43 -30.43 19.90
CA GLY A 105 3.44 -31.22 19.17
C GLY A 105 3.01 -31.54 17.74
N ASP A 106 3.37 -32.75 17.25
CA ASP A 106 3.07 -33.17 15.88
C ASP A 106 1.60 -33.54 15.65
N ASP A 107 0.85 -33.84 16.71
CA ASP A 107 -0.61 -34.04 16.64
C ASP A 107 -1.34 -32.70 16.55
N THR A 108 -1.22 -32.04 15.40
CA THR A 108 -1.74 -30.69 15.17
C THR A 108 -2.23 -30.49 13.74
N THR A 109 -3.23 -29.64 13.58
CA THR A 109 -3.65 -29.13 12.26
C THR A 109 -2.88 -27.89 11.83
N ARG A 110 -1.99 -27.36 12.70
CA ARG A 110 -1.21 -26.15 12.51
C ARG A 110 0.28 -26.48 12.35
N TYR A 111 0.61 -27.21 11.31
CA TYR A 111 1.96 -27.66 10.97
C TYR A 111 2.59 -26.75 9.92
N ALA A 112 3.93 -26.76 9.83
CA ALA A 112 4.66 -26.13 8.76
C ALA A 112 4.65 -27.01 7.50
N PHE A 113 4.85 -26.37 6.36
CA PHE A 113 5.01 -27.06 5.09
C PHE A 113 6.47 -27.11 4.69
N LYS A 114 6.88 -28.26 4.16
CA LYS A 114 8.15 -28.42 3.45
C LYS A 114 8.09 -27.75 2.07
N GLN A 115 9.23 -27.65 1.43
CA GLN A 115 9.34 -27.03 0.11
C GLN A 115 8.55 -27.74 -1.00
N ASP A 116 8.27 -29.01 -0.85
CA ASP A 116 7.43 -29.79 -1.78
C ASP A 116 5.92 -29.64 -1.53
N GLY A 117 5.55 -28.96 -0.44
CA GLY A 117 4.16 -28.75 -0.02
C GLY A 117 3.62 -29.82 0.95
N THR A 118 4.43 -30.79 1.36
CA THR A 118 4.04 -31.76 2.38
C THR A 118 4.17 -31.21 3.79
N ALA A 119 3.44 -31.78 4.75
CA ALA A 119 3.53 -31.42 6.15
C ALA A 119 4.92 -31.76 6.73
N ALA A 120 5.47 -30.86 7.51
CA ALA A 120 6.70 -31.05 8.28
C ALA A 120 6.35 -31.51 9.70
N THR A 121 7.21 -32.31 10.31
CA THR A 121 7.19 -32.57 11.76
C THR A 121 7.74 -31.35 12.51
N LEU A 122 7.60 -31.34 13.83
CA LEU A 122 8.19 -30.28 14.68
C LEU A 122 9.72 -30.23 14.53
N GLU A 123 10.39 -31.37 14.45
CA GLU A 123 11.84 -31.46 14.26
C GLU A 123 12.26 -30.91 12.88
N GLU A 124 11.56 -31.28 11.82
CA GLU A 124 11.77 -30.73 10.47
C GLU A 124 11.52 -29.22 10.44
N PHE A 125 10.55 -28.73 11.21
CA PHE A 125 10.31 -27.27 11.32
C PHE A 125 11.47 -26.54 12.01
N TYR A 126 12.09 -27.12 13.04
CA TYR A 126 13.31 -26.54 13.64
C TYR A 126 14.48 -26.51 12.65
N THR A 127 14.58 -27.51 11.79
CA THR A 127 15.56 -27.51 10.70
C THR A 127 15.28 -26.36 9.73
N ILE A 128 14.04 -26.24 9.25
CA ILE A 128 13.61 -25.12 8.38
C ILE A 128 13.91 -23.76 9.05
N TYR A 129 13.53 -23.59 10.31
CA TYR A 129 13.82 -22.37 11.07
C TYR A 129 15.32 -22.03 11.07
N SER A 130 16.17 -23.03 11.33
CA SER A 130 17.61 -22.85 11.41
C SER A 130 18.23 -22.41 10.08
N GLU A 131 17.66 -22.86 8.97
CA GLU A 131 18.11 -22.55 7.61
C GLU A 131 17.67 -21.13 7.17
N ILE A 132 16.46 -20.69 7.57
CA ILE A 132 15.86 -19.46 7.03
C ILE A 132 16.01 -18.26 7.94
N LYS A 133 16.35 -18.42 9.24
CA LYS A 133 16.50 -17.27 10.15
C LYS A 133 17.58 -16.32 9.65
N GLN A 134 17.26 -15.02 9.67
CA GLN A 134 18.14 -13.99 9.16
C GLN A 134 18.90 -13.29 10.28
N THR A 135 20.18 -13.03 10.08
CA THR A 135 20.97 -12.18 10.97
C THR A 135 20.59 -10.70 10.83
N ASP A 136 20.11 -10.31 9.66
CA ASP A 136 19.64 -8.95 9.38
C ASP A 136 18.50 -8.97 8.35
N ILE A 137 17.27 -8.79 8.82
CA ILE A 137 16.09 -8.79 7.97
C ILE A 137 16.05 -7.63 6.96
N THR A 138 16.84 -6.56 7.20
CA THR A 138 16.88 -5.42 6.29
C THR A 138 17.65 -5.73 5.01
N LYS A 139 18.54 -6.74 5.07
CA LYS A 139 19.33 -7.22 3.93
C LYS A 139 18.58 -8.19 3.03
N ILE A 140 17.37 -8.61 3.40
CA ILE A 140 16.54 -9.42 2.51
C ILE A 140 16.22 -8.59 1.26
N LYS A 141 16.88 -8.95 0.16
CA LYS A 141 16.62 -8.33 -1.15
C LYS A 141 15.38 -8.96 -1.76
N ILE A 142 14.42 -8.14 -2.12
CA ILE A 142 13.27 -8.56 -2.89
C ILE A 142 13.61 -8.36 -4.36
N GLU A 143 14.03 -9.44 -5.01
CA GLU A 143 14.31 -9.43 -6.44
C GLU A 143 12.98 -9.51 -7.20
N ARG A 144 12.55 -8.41 -7.80
CA ARG A 144 11.42 -8.41 -8.72
C ARG A 144 11.94 -8.82 -10.09
N PRO A 145 11.36 -9.85 -10.75
CA PRO A 145 11.75 -10.20 -12.12
C PRO A 145 11.60 -8.99 -13.03
N GLN A 146 12.47 -8.84 -14.02
CA GLN A 146 12.32 -7.79 -15.03
C GLN A 146 10.96 -7.97 -15.72
N SER A 147 10.21 -6.89 -15.78
CA SER A 147 8.86 -6.85 -16.33
C SER A 147 8.71 -5.69 -17.31
N GLU A 148 7.97 -5.90 -18.40
CA GLU A 148 7.54 -4.84 -19.31
C GLU A 148 6.80 -3.72 -18.56
N TYR A 149 6.28 -4.02 -17.37
CA TYR A 149 5.49 -3.12 -16.53
C TYR A 149 6.27 -2.56 -15.33
N SER A 150 7.61 -2.57 -15.37
CA SER A 150 8.45 -2.08 -14.26
C SER A 150 8.29 -0.59 -13.96
N ASP A 151 7.80 0.20 -14.92
CA ASP A 151 7.46 1.62 -14.79
C ASP A 151 5.99 1.90 -14.43
N ALA A 152 5.16 0.84 -14.41
CA ALA A 152 3.74 0.89 -14.03
C ALA A 152 3.55 0.93 -12.50
N PRO A 153 2.35 1.28 -12.00
CA PRO A 153 1.99 0.95 -10.62
C PRO A 153 2.32 -0.51 -10.28
N PRO A 154 2.91 -0.80 -9.09
CA PRO A 154 3.29 -2.16 -8.70
C PRO A 154 2.16 -3.18 -8.77
N CYS A 155 0.92 -2.76 -8.52
CA CYS A 155 -0.26 -3.63 -8.65
C CYS A 155 -0.47 -4.13 -10.08
N ILE A 156 -0.20 -3.31 -11.11
CA ILE A 156 -0.30 -3.72 -12.53
C ILE A 156 0.76 -4.78 -12.85
N GLU A 157 1.99 -4.55 -12.45
CA GLU A 157 3.08 -5.51 -12.62
C GLU A 157 2.76 -6.85 -11.94
N LEU A 158 2.29 -6.81 -10.69
CA LEU A 158 1.91 -8.02 -9.93
C LEU A 158 0.70 -8.74 -10.55
N MET A 159 -0.27 -8.01 -11.11
CA MET A 159 -1.38 -8.62 -11.85
C MET A 159 -0.91 -9.36 -13.10
N ALA A 160 0.03 -8.78 -13.86
CA ALA A 160 0.62 -9.44 -15.02
C ALA A 160 1.35 -10.73 -14.64
N MET A 161 2.10 -10.72 -13.54
CA MET A 161 2.89 -11.86 -13.05
C MET A 161 2.01 -12.98 -12.45
N ASN A 162 1.02 -12.61 -11.65
CA ASN A 162 0.25 -13.55 -10.83
C ASN A 162 -1.04 -14.06 -11.49
N LYS A 163 -1.40 -13.54 -12.64
CA LYS A 163 -2.69 -13.70 -13.31
C LYS A 163 -3.86 -13.14 -12.48
N ILE A 164 -4.82 -12.57 -13.17
CA ILE A 164 -6.00 -11.95 -12.59
C ILE A 164 -7.10 -13.01 -12.47
N PRO A 165 -7.63 -13.24 -11.26
CA PRO A 165 -8.75 -14.17 -11.07
C PRO A 165 -10.06 -13.61 -11.64
N GLU A 166 -11.06 -14.47 -11.82
CA GLU A 166 -12.32 -14.13 -12.45
C GLU A 166 -13.03 -12.91 -11.84
N GLY A 167 -13.13 -12.82 -10.52
CA GLY A 167 -13.82 -11.72 -9.82
C GLY A 167 -13.14 -10.35 -9.88
N GLY A 168 -11.87 -10.28 -10.34
CA GLY A 168 -11.07 -9.05 -10.37
C GLY A 168 -10.87 -8.42 -11.74
N ARG A 169 -11.31 -9.07 -12.81
CA ARG A 169 -10.94 -8.73 -14.21
C ARG A 169 -11.32 -7.33 -14.64
N ASN A 170 -12.58 -6.94 -14.43
CA ASN A 170 -13.08 -5.64 -14.89
C ASN A 170 -12.32 -4.47 -14.28
N ASN A 171 -12.18 -4.46 -12.95
CA ASN A 171 -11.43 -3.43 -12.24
C ASN A 171 -9.96 -3.40 -12.66
N SER A 172 -9.34 -4.57 -12.85
CA SER A 172 -7.95 -4.68 -13.30
C SER A 172 -7.75 -4.12 -14.70
N MET A 173 -8.66 -4.44 -15.64
CA MET A 173 -8.62 -3.91 -17.00
C MET A 173 -8.84 -2.40 -17.01
N PHE A 174 -9.78 -1.89 -16.20
CA PHE A 174 -9.98 -0.45 -16.06
C PHE A 174 -8.70 0.23 -15.54
N HIS A 175 -8.09 -0.33 -14.51
CA HIS A 175 -6.86 0.20 -13.91
C HIS A 175 -5.67 0.17 -14.89
N PHE A 176 -5.53 -0.93 -15.64
CA PHE A 176 -4.53 -1.04 -16.71
C PHE A 176 -4.79 -0.01 -17.82
N GLY A 177 -6.05 0.27 -18.17
CA GLY A 177 -6.42 1.28 -19.15
C GLY A 177 -5.91 2.68 -18.82
N VAL A 178 -5.93 3.06 -17.51
CA VAL A 178 -5.32 4.33 -17.05
C VAL A 178 -3.82 4.36 -17.34
N TYR A 179 -3.11 3.29 -17.03
CA TYR A 179 -1.67 3.17 -17.30
C TYR A 179 -1.37 3.17 -18.80
N ALA A 180 -2.09 2.35 -19.55
CA ALA A 180 -1.87 2.20 -20.99
C ALA A 180 -2.03 3.52 -21.76
N LYS A 181 -3.05 4.33 -21.40
CA LYS A 181 -3.24 5.67 -21.98
C LYS A 181 -2.07 6.60 -21.68
N LYS A 182 -1.51 6.54 -20.48
CA LYS A 182 -0.35 7.37 -20.09
C LYS A 182 0.92 6.95 -20.83
N LYS A 183 1.16 5.65 -20.97
CA LYS A 183 2.40 5.11 -21.54
C LYS A 183 2.35 5.03 -23.08
N TRP A 184 1.22 4.61 -23.64
CA TRP A 184 1.04 4.37 -25.07
C TRP A 184 -0.24 5.05 -25.60
N PRO A 185 -0.27 6.40 -25.69
CA PRO A 185 -1.50 7.12 -26.05
C PRO A 185 -2.14 6.69 -27.38
N ALA A 186 -1.32 6.31 -28.37
CA ALA A 186 -1.81 5.86 -29.67
C ALA A 186 -2.23 4.38 -29.70
N GLU A 187 -1.66 3.55 -28.84
CA GLU A 187 -1.82 2.09 -28.87
C GLU A 187 -2.61 1.52 -27.68
N TRP A 188 -3.06 2.36 -26.75
CA TRP A 188 -3.61 1.91 -25.47
C TRP A 188 -4.77 0.89 -25.62
N LYS A 189 -5.59 1.00 -26.70
CA LYS A 189 -6.70 0.08 -26.95
C LYS A 189 -6.24 -1.34 -27.28
N SER A 190 -5.25 -1.47 -28.14
CA SER A 190 -4.65 -2.76 -28.49
C SER A 190 -3.89 -3.34 -27.29
N ARG A 191 -3.15 -2.52 -26.56
CA ARG A 191 -2.46 -2.92 -25.33
C ARG A 191 -3.40 -3.42 -24.25
N LEU A 192 -4.58 -2.79 -24.10
CA LEU A 192 -5.61 -3.25 -23.16
C LEU A 192 -6.14 -4.64 -23.54
N THR A 193 -6.41 -4.88 -24.82
CA THR A 193 -6.85 -6.19 -25.32
C THR A 193 -5.78 -7.27 -25.10
N MET A 194 -4.51 -6.96 -25.41
CA MET A 194 -3.39 -7.88 -25.18
C MET A 194 -3.21 -8.20 -23.69
N PHE A 195 -3.30 -7.21 -22.82
CA PHE A 195 -3.18 -7.41 -21.37
C PHE A 195 -4.33 -8.28 -20.83
N ASN A 196 -5.56 -8.11 -21.32
CA ASN A 196 -6.70 -8.96 -20.96
C ASN A 196 -6.40 -10.44 -21.22
N ILE A 197 -5.85 -10.76 -22.39
CA ILE A 197 -5.52 -12.14 -22.76
C ILE A 197 -4.32 -12.66 -21.95
N ALA A 198 -3.26 -11.85 -21.85
CA ALA A 198 -2.01 -12.27 -21.23
C ALA A 198 -2.10 -12.37 -19.69
N ALA A 199 -2.81 -11.45 -19.04
CA ALA A 199 -2.82 -11.33 -17.58
C ALA A 199 -4.00 -12.00 -16.88
N SER A 200 -5.08 -12.40 -17.60
CA SER A 200 -6.26 -13.02 -16.99
C SER A 200 -6.19 -14.55 -17.07
N THR A 201 -6.73 -15.24 -16.06
CA THR A 201 -6.93 -16.69 -16.09
C THR A 201 -8.09 -17.09 -17.02
N SER A 202 -9.11 -16.24 -17.08
CA SER A 202 -10.27 -16.34 -17.97
C SER A 202 -10.51 -14.94 -18.51
N PRO A 203 -10.03 -14.57 -19.71
CA PRO A 203 -10.15 -13.23 -20.25
C PRO A 203 -11.59 -12.73 -20.35
N LEU A 204 -11.79 -11.41 -20.21
CA LEU A 204 -13.04 -10.76 -20.53
C LEU A 204 -13.35 -10.92 -22.01
N SER A 205 -14.64 -11.01 -22.36
CA SER A 205 -15.09 -10.99 -23.75
C SER A 205 -14.75 -9.67 -24.43
N GLU A 206 -14.71 -9.65 -25.75
CA GLU A 206 -14.45 -8.46 -26.53
C GLU A 206 -15.43 -7.33 -26.22
N SER A 207 -16.73 -7.66 -26.07
CA SER A 207 -17.76 -6.69 -25.71
C SER A 207 -17.53 -6.03 -24.34
N GLU A 208 -17.06 -6.79 -23.34
CA GLU A 208 -16.71 -6.26 -22.00
C GLU A 208 -15.49 -5.33 -22.07
N VAL A 209 -14.45 -5.73 -22.83
CA VAL A 209 -13.26 -4.90 -23.06
C VAL A 209 -13.63 -3.60 -23.79
N ASP A 210 -14.54 -3.64 -24.76
CA ASP A 210 -15.00 -2.46 -25.49
C ASP A 210 -15.83 -1.50 -24.62
N ILE A 211 -16.54 -1.98 -23.62
CA ILE A 211 -17.18 -1.13 -22.62
C ILE A 211 -16.11 -0.33 -21.86
N ILE A 212 -15.05 -0.98 -21.44
CA ILE A 212 -13.94 -0.33 -20.72
C ILE A 212 -13.24 0.69 -21.62
N LYS A 213 -12.96 0.36 -22.89
CA LYS A 213 -12.38 1.30 -23.86
C LYS A 213 -13.25 2.56 -24.01
N ARG A 214 -14.57 2.39 -24.20
CA ARG A 214 -15.51 3.52 -24.29
C ARG A 214 -15.54 4.38 -23.02
N GLN A 215 -15.38 3.80 -21.83
CA GLN A 215 -15.28 4.57 -20.60
C GLN A 215 -14.02 5.44 -20.58
N HIS A 216 -12.87 4.91 -21.01
CA HIS A 216 -11.61 5.62 -21.08
C HIS A 216 -11.57 6.68 -22.20
N GLU A 217 -12.41 6.57 -23.25
CA GLU A 217 -12.55 7.59 -24.28
C GLU A 217 -13.29 8.84 -23.80
N LYS A 218 -14.26 8.67 -22.88
CA LYS A 218 -15.14 9.76 -22.43
C LYS A 218 -14.42 10.81 -21.61
N LYS A 219 -13.40 10.42 -20.83
CA LYS A 219 -12.62 11.32 -20.00
C LYS A 219 -11.30 10.71 -19.53
N GLU A 220 -10.43 11.52 -19.03
CA GLU A 220 -9.25 11.06 -18.31
C GLU A 220 -9.64 10.53 -16.91
N TRP A 221 -9.11 9.36 -16.57
CA TRP A 221 -9.35 8.70 -15.29
C TRP A 221 -8.07 8.61 -14.46
N GLY A 222 -8.23 8.74 -13.14
CA GLY A 222 -7.18 8.38 -12.17
C GLY A 222 -7.23 6.90 -11.81
N TYR A 223 -6.17 6.43 -11.13
CA TYR A 223 -6.14 5.08 -10.57
C TYR A 223 -7.14 4.92 -9.42
N LYS A 224 -7.89 3.82 -9.41
CA LYS A 224 -8.82 3.45 -8.35
C LYS A 224 -8.15 2.50 -7.35
N CYS A 225 -7.21 3.02 -6.57
CA CYS A 225 -6.34 2.23 -5.71
C CYS A 225 -7.06 1.46 -4.58
N ASN A 226 -8.27 1.87 -4.21
CA ASN A 226 -9.07 1.22 -3.16
C ASN A 226 -9.90 0.04 -3.67
N ASP A 227 -10.01 -0.14 -4.98
CA ASP A 227 -10.78 -1.23 -5.57
C ASP A 227 -9.99 -2.55 -5.52
N THR A 228 -10.72 -3.67 -5.33
CA THR A 228 -10.14 -5.02 -5.44
C THR A 228 -9.95 -5.38 -6.93
N PRO A 229 -8.84 -6.01 -7.34
CA PRO A 229 -7.75 -6.53 -6.51
C PRO A 229 -6.60 -5.53 -6.22
N MET A 230 -6.64 -4.30 -6.75
CA MET A 230 -5.53 -3.35 -6.67
C MET A 230 -5.11 -3.02 -5.24
N CYS A 231 -6.07 -2.85 -4.32
CA CYS A 231 -5.78 -2.57 -2.91
C CYS A 231 -4.94 -3.68 -2.25
N ASN A 232 -5.14 -4.94 -2.64
CA ASN A 232 -4.42 -6.11 -2.13
C ASN A 232 -3.00 -6.24 -2.72
N LEU A 233 -2.72 -5.55 -3.83
CA LEU A 233 -1.45 -5.55 -4.54
C LEU A 233 -0.73 -4.20 -4.44
N CYS A 234 -1.23 -3.30 -3.58
CA CYS A 234 -0.78 -1.92 -3.51
C CYS A 234 0.49 -1.79 -2.67
N ASP A 235 1.53 -1.27 -3.27
CA ASP A 235 2.74 -0.77 -2.64
C ASP A 235 2.84 0.74 -2.95
N LYS A 236 2.31 1.57 -2.04
CA LYS A 236 2.22 3.02 -2.26
C LYS A 236 3.60 3.66 -2.37
N LYS A 237 4.58 3.22 -1.56
CA LYS A 237 5.93 3.79 -1.56
C LYS A 237 6.59 3.58 -2.93
N LEU A 238 6.66 2.34 -3.39
CA LEU A 238 7.22 2.02 -4.72
C LEU A 238 6.40 2.65 -5.85
N CYS A 239 5.06 2.76 -5.70
CA CYS A 239 4.21 3.36 -6.73
C CYS A 239 4.50 4.86 -6.94
N ARG A 240 4.88 5.59 -5.88
CA ARG A 240 5.27 7.00 -5.97
C ARG A 240 6.57 7.21 -6.72
N GLU A 241 7.50 6.26 -6.62
CA GLU A 241 8.80 6.31 -7.29
C GLU A 241 8.71 5.94 -8.78
N ARG A 242 7.62 5.29 -9.21
CA ARG A 242 7.47 4.82 -10.60
C ARG A 242 6.94 5.89 -11.53
N LYS A 243 7.50 5.93 -12.74
CA LYS A 243 7.18 6.93 -13.79
C LYS A 243 5.68 7.09 -14.05
N PHE A 244 4.93 6.00 -14.11
CA PHE A 244 3.48 6.02 -14.35
C PHE A 244 2.67 5.65 -13.11
N GLY A 245 3.29 5.73 -11.93
CA GLY A 245 2.62 5.51 -10.66
C GLY A 245 1.66 6.63 -10.26
N ILE A 246 1.35 6.71 -8.97
CA ILE A 246 0.48 7.75 -8.42
C ILE A 246 1.19 9.11 -8.25
N GLY A 247 2.54 9.15 -8.43
CA GLY A 247 3.36 10.33 -8.16
C GLY A 247 3.57 10.57 -6.66
N GLU A 248 4.30 11.61 -6.34
CA GLU A 248 4.45 12.07 -4.97
C GLU A 248 3.08 12.47 -4.39
N GLU A 249 2.90 12.23 -3.10
CA GLU A 249 1.73 12.75 -2.38
C GLU A 249 1.92 14.26 -2.31
N ILE A 250 1.13 15.00 -3.08
CA ILE A 250 1.10 16.45 -2.93
C ILE A 250 0.45 16.70 -1.57
N VAL A 251 1.29 16.92 -0.56
CA VAL A 251 0.83 17.28 0.79
C VAL A 251 0.21 18.67 0.70
N PHE A 252 -0.96 18.84 1.30
CA PHE A 252 -1.54 20.17 1.40
C PHE A 252 -0.62 21.03 2.28
N PRO A 253 -0.27 22.26 1.86
CA PRO A 253 0.67 23.09 2.59
C PRO A 253 0.19 23.39 4.01
N ALA A 254 1.13 23.51 4.95
CA ALA A 254 0.81 23.97 6.29
C ALA A 254 0.40 25.44 6.26
N LEU A 255 -0.82 25.74 6.71
CA LEU A 255 -1.36 27.10 6.80
C LEU A 255 -1.33 27.56 8.24
N THR A 256 -0.60 28.65 8.51
CA THR A 256 -0.48 29.22 9.86
C THR A 256 -0.53 30.74 9.83
N ASP A 257 -0.64 31.36 10.98
CA ASP A 257 -0.42 32.79 11.20
C ASP A 257 -1.25 33.71 10.29
N LEU A 258 -2.56 33.48 10.23
CA LEU A 258 -3.45 34.40 9.52
C LEU A 258 -3.51 35.75 10.26
N GLN A 259 -3.01 36.80 9.63
CA GLN A 259 -2.96 38.15 10.13
C GLN A 259 -3.90 39.05 9.33
N LYS A 260 -4.69 39.84 10.01
CA LYS A 260 -5.55 40.84 9.38
C LYS A 260 -4.94 42.23 9.62
N ILE A 261 -4.63 42.95 8.56
CA ILE A 261 -4.14 44.35 8.65
C ILE A 261 -5.33 45.31 8.64
N LYS A 262 -5.43 46.12 9.67
CA LYS A 262 -6.51 47.08 9.86
C LYS A 262 -6.24 48.38 9.07
N LEU A 263 -6.83 48.47 7.90
CA LEU A 263 -6.88 49.66 7.08
C LEU A 263 -8.35 49.92 6.65
N GLU A 264 -8.63 51.04 5.97
CA GLU A 264 -9.97 51.29 5.38
C GLU A 264 -10.46 50.13 4.53
N LYS A 265 -9.54 49.46 3.78
CA LYS A 265 -9.75 48.17 3.12
C LYS A 265 -8.80 47.18 3.72
N PRO A 266 -9.28 46.32 4.64
CA PRO A 266 -8.40 45.32 5.27
C PRO A 266 -7.94 44.28 4.26
N TYR A 267 -6.65 43.91 4.35
CA TYR A 267 -6.06 42.81 3.65
C TYR A 267 -5.47 41.79 4.64
N TYR A 268 -5.07 40.65 4.15
CA TYR A 268 -4.63 39.54 4.99
C TYR A 268 -3.27 39.00 4.56
N TYR A 269 -2.49 38.54 5.52
CA TYR A 269 -1.33 37.70 5.28
C TYR A 269 -1.59 36.32 5.88
N LEU A 270 -1.17 35.28 5.14
CA LEU A 270 -1.22 33.90 5.56
C LEU A 270 0.16 33.28 5.35
N ASN A 271 0.65 32.55 6.33
CA ASN A 271 1.86 31.75 6.17
C ASN A 271 1.48 30.42 5.50
N VAL A 272 2.15 30.08 4.39
CA VAL A 272 1.95 28.87 3.61
C VAL A 272 3.32 28.17 3.51
N ASP A 273 3.52 27.08 4.24
CA ASP A 273 4.80 26.35 4.35
C ASP A 273 6.02 27.24 4.73
N GLY A 274 5.79 28.27 5.52
CA GLY A 274 6.82 29.22 5.93
C GLY A 274 6.95 30.45 5.04
N GLU A 275 6.27 30.51 3.89
CA GLU A 275 6.25 31.66 3.00
C GLU A 275 5.00 32.50 3.20
N ARG A 276 5.13 33.83 3.00
CA ARG A 276 4.07 34.78 3.28
C ARG A 276 3.23 35.06 2.04
N LEU A 277 1.95 34.65 2.07
CA LEU A 277 0.97 34.89 1.03
C LEU A 277 0.13 36.15 1.37
N HIS A 278 0.05 37.09 0.45
CA HIS A 278 -0.81 38.25 0.55
C HIS A 278 -2.19 37.99 -0.04
N LEU A 279 -3.24 38.27 0.71
CA LEU A 279 -4.63 38.07 0.29
C LEU A 279 -5.38 39.39 0.39
N GLU A 280 -5.89 39.89 -0.71
CA GLU A 280 -6.60 41.16 -0.78
C GLU A 280 -7.87 41.19 0.08
N ASN A 281 -8.50 40.03 0.28
CA ASN A 281 -9.69 39.92 1.11
C ASN A 281 -9.97 38.49 1.55
N VAL A 282 -10.89 38.31 2.48
CA VAL A 282 -11.26 37.01 3.07
C VAL A 282 -11.88 36.00 2.07
N LYS A 283 -12.33 36.44 0.88
CA LYS A 283 -12.92 35.56 -0.13
C LYS A 283 -11.90 34.52 -0.63
N PHE A 284 -10.61 34.90 -0.67
CA PHE A 284 -9.52 33.97 -1.01
C PHE A 284 -9.41 32.74 -0.08
N LEU A 285 -9.84 32.90 1.17
CA LEU A 285 -9.90 31.79 2.12
C LEU A 285 -11.23 31.00 2.05
N LYS A 286 -12.29 31.61 1.58
CA LYS A 286 -13.60 30.96 1.45
C LYS A 286 -13.74 30.15 0.17
N GLN A 287 -12.96 30.46 -0.85
CA GLN A 287 -13.00 29.80 -2.14
C GLN A 287 -11.62 29.20 -2.47
N GLN A 288 -11.51 27.87 -2.41
CA GLN A 288 -10.26 27.16 -2.64
C GLN A 288 -9.59 27.51 -3.98
N SER A 289 -10.39 27.74 -5.05
CA SER A 289 -9.86 28.13 -6.35
C SER A 289 -9.12 29.48 -6.33
N LEU A 290 -9.65 30.48 -5.61
CA LEU A 290 -8.99 31.78 -5.45
C LEU A 290 -7.70 31.66 -4.62
N PHE A 291 -7.72 30.83 -3.58
CA PHE A 291 -6.53 30.54 -2.80
C PHE A 291 -5.43 29.90 -3.65
N GLN A 292 -5.79 28.89 -4.48
CA GLN A 292 -4.86 28.23 -5.41
C GLN A 292 -4.28 29.23 -6.43
N GLU A 293 -5.09 30.16 -6.94
CA GLU A 293 -4.66 31.20 -7.86
C GLU A 293 -3.64 32.13 -7.21
N ALA A 294 -3.92 32.62 -5.99
CA ALA A 294 -2.99 33.44 -5.23
C ALA A 294 -1.66 32.73 -4.93
N CYS A 295 -1.69 31.42 -4.59
CA CYS A 295 -0.47 30.65 -4.40
C CYS A 295 0.33 30.50 -5.71
N MET A 296 -0.33 30.27 -6.84
CA MET A 296 0.32 30.22 -8.14
C MET A 296 1.00 31.52 -8.51
N GLU A 297 0.33 32.65 -8.29
CA GLU A 297 0.84 33.98 -8.66
C GLU A 297 1.98 34.47 -7.76
N GLN A 298 1.93 34.16 -6.46
CA GLN A 298 2.86 34.75 -5.50
C GLN A 298 3.94 33.77 -5.02
N LEU A 299 3.66 32.46 -5.01
CA LEU A 299 4.55 31.42 -4.47
C LEU A 299 4.99 30.39 -5.51
N ASP A 300 4.56 30.56 -6.75
CA ASP A 300 4.90 29.68 -7.91
C ASP A 300 4.57 28.19 -7.69
N PHE A 301 3.53 27.89 -6.88
CA PHE A 301 3.02 26.54 -6.73
C PHE A 301 1.51 26.51 -6.60
N LYS A 302 0.87 25.40 -7.04
CA LYS A 302 -0.56 25.17 -6.92
C LYS A 302 -0.86 24.13 -5.84
N PRO A 303 -1.45 24.52 -4.70
CA PRO A 303 -1.90 23.56 -3.70
C PRO A 303 -2.88 22.53 -4.28
N PRO A 304 -2.89 21.28 -3.77
CA PRO A 304 -3.83 20.26 -4.22
C PRO A 304 -5.28 20.69 -3.89
N THR A 305 -6.22 20.22 -4.73
CA THR A 305 -7.65 20.40 -4.43
C THR A 305 -8.09 19.39 -3.38
N VAL A 306 -8.66 19.88 -2.29
CA VAL A 306 -9.28 19.05 -1.24
C VAL A 306 -10.80 19.10 -1.34
N LYS A 307 -11.49 18.15 -0.67
CA LYS A 307 -12.95 18.17 -0.63
C LYS A 307 -13.45 19.43 0.13
N PRO A 308 -14.63 19.98 -0.20
CA PRO A 308 -15.15 21.18 0.47
C PRO A 308 -15.17 21.07 1.99
N LYS A 309 -15.58 19.92 2.54
CA LYS A 309 -15.58 19.67 3.99
C LYS A 309 -14.18 19.73 4.60
N ASP A 310 -13.19 19.19 3.91
CA ASP A 310 -11.79 19.20 4.37
C ASP A 310 -11.20 20.60 4.28
N TRP A 311 -11.57 21.36 3.23
CA TRP A 311 -11.23 22.78 3.10
C TRP A 311 -11.76 23.60 4.27
N ASP A 312 -13.03 23.42 4.62
CA ASP A 312 -13.65 24.09 5.76
C ASP A 312 -12.95 23.73 7.08
N MET A 313 -12.53 22.47 7.27
CA MET A 313 -11.78 22.06 8.46
C MET A 313 -10.41 22.73 8.57
N ILE A 314 -9.75 23.00 7.44
CA ILE A 314 -8.45 23.70 7.41
C ILE A 314 -8.62 25.19 7.68
N ILE A 315 -9.59 25.83 7.04
CA ILE A 315 -9.71 27.30 7.05
C ILE A 315 -10.45 27.85 8.27
N ASN A 316 -11.46 27.14 8.79
CA ASN A 316 -12.26 27.65 9.91
C ASN A 316 -11.44 27.91 11.19
N PRO A 317 -10.46 27.09 11.60
CA PRO A 317 -9.60 27.42 12.74
C PRO A 317 -8.77 28.68 12.53
N LEU A 318 -8.21 28.87 11.32
CA LEU A 318 -7.44 30.08 10.97
C LEU A 318 -8.33 31.35 11.04
N MET A 319 -9.53 31.26 10.50
CA MET A 319 -10.48 32.35 10.51
C MET A 319 -10.97 32.76 11.91
N LYS A 320 -10.99 31.79 12.86
CA LYS A 320 -11.37 32.07 14.26
C LYS A 320 -10.23 32.66 15.08
N ASN A 321 -9.00 32.29 14.77
CA ASN A 321 -7.82 32.61 15.59
C ASN A 321 -6.94 33.70 14.97
N HIS A 322 -7.42 34.41 13.94
CA HIS A 322 -6.60 35.47 13.32
C HIS A 322 -6.39 36.65 14.28
N GLU A 323 -5.15 37.05 14.43
CA GLU A 323 -4.77 38.22 15.19
C GLU A 323 -4.90 39.48 14.32
N PRO A 324 -5.63 40.50 14.75
CA PRO A 324 -5.61 41.78 14.08
C PRO A 324 -4.31 42.52 14.42
N ILE A 325 -3.61 43.01 13.40
CA ILE A 325 -2.42 43.86 13.55
C ILE A 325 -2.83 45.30 13.18
N ASP A 326 -2.48 46.25 14.04
CA ASP A 326 -2.71 47.68 13.83
C ASP A 326 -1.73 48.28 12.83
#